data_12ef5a46c0f8737c30bbaf6c97ef7ceb
#
_entry.id   12ef5a46c0f8737c30bbaf6c97ef7ceb
#
_cell.length_a   1.000
_cell.length_b   1.000
_cell.length_c   1.000
_cell.angle_alpha   90.00
_cell.angle_beta   90.00
_cell.angle_gamma   90.00
#
_symmetry.space_group_name_H-M   'P 1'
#
loop_
_entity.id
_entity.type
_entity.pdbx_description
1 polymer ?
#
loop_
_entity_poly.entity_id
_entity_poly.type
_entity_poly.pdbx_seq_one_letter_code
_entity_poly.pdbx_strand_id
1 'polypeptide(L)'
;MRIISGKYKGRVLKGYTLKGTRPTMDRVKESLFATINNYLDNSVCLDLFAGSGNLGIEALSMGAREVIFVDKEYMACKTIKSNLNMLESNINATILNMDYLKALDKLYPKKFDIIFLDPPYKTDYLSKSLKKISELNLLKGIIVLESDDLEKLEFSDYYEEVKTKKYGDKYIRILKKKD
;
A
#
# COMPACT_ATOMS: atom_id res chain seq x y z
N MET A 1 -2.12 10.81 -11.96
CA MET A 1 -1.10 10.08 -11.19
C MET A 1 0.01 9.61 -12.09
N ARG A 2 1.20 9.58 -11.60
CA ARG A 2 2.36 9.09 -12.36
C ARG A 2 3.32 8.36 -11.44
N ILE A 3 4.16 7.53 -12.04
CA ILE A 3 5.24 6.85 -11.34
C ILE A 3 6.38 7.85 -11.14
N ILE A 4 6.81 8.01 -9.89
CA ILE A 4 7.75 9.07 -9.49
C ILE A 4 9.20 8.59 -9.56
N SER A 5 9.46 7.33 -9.27
CA SER A 5 10.80 6.79 -9.12
C SER A 5 10.93 5.42 -9.76
N GLY A 6 12.18 4.97 -9.95
CA GLY A 6 12.49 3.62 -10.36
C GLY A 6 12.42 3.38 -11.86
N LYS A 7 12.28 2.11 -12.23
CA LYS A 7 12.35 1.61 -13.60
C LYS A 7 11.32 2.24 -14.54
N TYR A 8 10.12 2.53 -14.02
CA TYR A 8 9.00 3.04 -14.81
C TYR A 8 8.73 4.53 -14.58
N LYS A 9 9.69 5.25 -14.02
CA LYS A 9 9.57 6.69 -13.73
C LYS A 9 9.01 7.48 -14.91
N GLY A 10 8.04 8.35 -14.61
CA GLY A 10 7.43 9.26 -15.58
C GLY A 10 6.19 8.71 -16.29
N ARG A 11 5.91 7.43 -16.18
CA ARG A 11 4.69 6.86 -16.79
C ARG A 11 3.45 7.33 -16.06
N VAL A 12 2.44 7.70 -16.83
CA VAL A 12 1.16 8.21 -16.31
C VAL A 12 0.23 7.05 -16.03
N LEU A 13 -0.36 7.04 -14.82
CA LEU A 13 -1.31 6.02 -14.40
C LEU A 13 -2.74 6.56 -14.50
N LYS A 14 -3.67 5.69 -14.88
CA LYS A 14 -5.10 5.99 -14.81
C LYS A 14 -5.54 6.03 -13.36
N GLY A 15 -6.35 7.04 -13.01
CA GLY A 15 -6.97 7.13 -11.70
C GLY A 15 -8.22 6.27 -11.63
N TYR A 16 -8.55 5.83 -10.43
CA TYR A 16 -9.81 5.14 -10.15
C TYR A 16 -10.98 6.14 -10.05
N THR A 17 -10.71 7.36 -9.59
CA THR A 17 -11.69 8.44 -9.52
C THR A 17 -11.42 9.48 -10.60
N LEU A 18 -12.47 10.17 -11.05
CA LEU A 18 -12.38 11.21 -12.09
C LEU A 18 -11.62 12.48 -11.65
N LYS A 19 -11.20 12.55 -10.40
CA LYS A 19 -10.42 13.68 -9.90
C LYS A 19 -8.95 13.48 -10.24
N GLY A 20 -8.42 14.42 -11.02
CA GLY A 20 -7.02 14.40 -11.44
C GLY A 20 -6.03 14.40 -10.29
N THR A 21 -4.80 14.04 -10.61
CA THR A 21 -3.67 14.00 -9.69
C THR A 21 -3.33 15.38 -9.18
N ARG A 22 -3.14 15.51 -7.88
CA ARG A 22 -2.63 16.74 -7.28
C ARG A 22 -1.10 16.64 -7.16
N PRO A 23 -0.34 17.69 -7.50
CA PRO A 23 1.11 17.73 -7.30
C PRO A 23 1.54 17.40 -5.88
N THR A 24 0.70 17.74 -4.88
CA THR A 24 0.92 17.41 -3.48
C THR A 24 0.99 15.91 -3.23
N MET A 25 0.14 15.12 -3.92
CA MET A 25 0.14 13.65 -3.79
C MET A 25 1.44 13.04 -4.35
N ASP A 26 1.97 13.58 -5.43
CA ASP A 26 3.24 13.14 -6.00
C ASP A 26 4.39 13.39 -5.02
N ARG A 27 4.42 14.54 -4.35
CA ARG A 27 5.43 14.86 -3.34
C ARG A 27 5.35 13.95 -2.13
N VAL A 28 4.15 13.65 -1.65
CA VAL A 28 3.93 12.74 -0.53
C VAL A 28 4.45 11.34 -0.88
N LYS A 29 4.10 10.85 -2.06
CA LYS A 29 4.56 9.55 -2.54
C LYS A 29 6.08 9.51 -2.69
N GLU A 30 6.69 10.53 -3.28
CA GLU A 30 8.14 10.64 -3.41
C GLU A 30 8.84 10.58 -2.05
N SER A 31 8.38 11.37 -1.10
CA SER A 31 8.92 11.40 0.27
C SER A 31 8.75 10.05 0.98
N LEU A 32 7.57 9.44 0.85
CA LEU A 32 7.31 8.12 1.43
C LEU A 32 8.28 7.07 0.89
N PHE A 33 8.39 6.95 -0.43
CA PHE A 33 9.23 5.93 -1.05
C PHE A 33 10.72 6.17 -0.82
N ALA A 34 11.15 7.42 -0.70
CA ALA A 34 12.51 7.73 -0.25
C ALA A 34 12.76 7.23 1.18
N THR A 35 11.78 7.39 2.06
CA THR A 35 11.89 6.94 3.46
C THR A 35 11.96 5.41 3.57
N ILE A 36 11.20 4.68 2.77
CA ILE A 36 11.17 3.21 2.83
C ILE A 36 12.09 2.54 1.79
N ASN A 37 12.96 3.29 1.15
CA ASN A 37 13.81 2.82 0.06
C ASN A 37 14.55 1.51 0.39
N ASN A 38 15.07 1.38 1.62
CA ASN A 38 15.84 0.20 2.04
C ASN A 38 15.01 -1.09 2.13
N TYR A 39 13.68 -1.00 2.10
CA TYR A 39 12.79 -2.15 2.19
C TYR A 39 12.27 -2.65 0.83
N LEU A 40 12.52 -1.91 -0.23
CA LEU A 40 11.84 -2.12 -1.52
C LEU A 40 12.50 -3.17 -2.41
N ASP A 41 13.82 -3.17 -2.52
CA ASP A 41 14.52 -4.07 -3.44
C ASP A 41 14.23 -5.54 -3.11
N ASN A 42 13.77 -6.28 -4.11
CA ASN A 42 13.43 -7.71 -4.01
C ASN A 42 12.33 -8.02 -2.97
N SER A 43 11.50 -7.04 -2.63
CA SER A 43 10.45 -7.18 -1.62
C SER A 43 9.18 -7.84 -2.16
N VAL A 44 8.43 -8.45 -1.24
CA VAL A 44 7.07 -8.93 -1.48
C VAL A 44 6.13 -7.96 -0.77
N CYS A 45 5.26 -7.31 -1.54
CA CYS A 45 4.40 -6.23 -1.02
C CYS A 45 2.92 -6.59 -1.14
N LEU A 46 2.14 -6.06 -0.21
CA LEU A 46 0.68 -6.13 -0.21
C LEU A 46 0.12 -4.71 -0.21
N ASP A 47 -0.70 -4.39 -1.20
CA ASP A 47 -1.47 -3.14 -1.28
C ASP A 47 -2.93 -3.48 -0.97
N LEU A 48 -3.33 -3.36 0.31
CA LEU A 48 -4.58 -3.95 0.82
C LEU A 48 -5.83 -3.14 0.47
N PHE A 49 -5.67 -1.86 0.17
CA PHE A 49 -6.74 -0.95 -0.29
C PHE A 49 -6.25 -0.24 -1.54
N ALA A 50 -6.07 -1.01 -2.60
CA ALA A 50 -5.20 -0.61 -3.70
C ALA A 50 -5.72 0.54 -4.58
N GLY A 51 -7.05 0.70 -4.71
CA GLY A 51 -7.62 1.73 -5.57
C GLY A 51 -7.14 1.59 -7.01
N SER A 52 -6.41 2.57 -7.50
CA SER A 52 -5.80 2.54 -8.85
C SER A 52 -4.48 1.77 -8.91
N GLY A 53 -3.97 1.30 -7.77
CA GLY A 53 -2.69 0.61 -7.69
C GLY A 53 -1.48 1.53 -7.52
N ASN A 54 -1.69 2.79 -7.20
CA ASN A 54 -0.64 3.81 -7.16
C ASN A 54 0.55 3.42 -6.27
N LEU A 55 0.31 2.93 -5.06
CA LEU A 55 1.40 2.56 -4.12
C LEU A 55 2.09 1.27 -4.53
N GLY A 56 1.33 0.23 -4.84
CA GLY A 56 1.89 -1.06 -5.25
C GLY A 56 2.67 -0.98 -6.57
N ILE A 57 2.21 -0.18 -7.52
CA ILE A 57 2.91 0.04 -8.79
C ILE A 57 4.21 0.83 -8.56
N GLU A 58 4.20 1.83 -7.68
CA GLU A 58 5.42 2.53 -7.30
C GLU A 58 6.45 1.55 -6.69
N ALA A 59 5.99 0.64 -5.83
CA ALA A 59 6.85 -0.40 -5.25
C ALA A 59 7.46 -1.31 -6.33
N LEU A 60 6.66 -1.73 -7.32
CA LEU A 60 7.16 -2.51 -8.47
C LEU A 60 8.24 -1.73 -9.23
N SER A 61 8.00 -0.44 -9.47
CA SER A 61 8.96 0.43 -10.16
C SER A 61 10.29 0.55 -9.41
N MET A 62 10.26 0.48 -8.08
CA MET A 62 11.43 0.62 -7.24
C MET A 62 12.06 -0.71 -6.81
N GLY A 63 11.69 -1.81 -7.46
CA GLY A 63 12.40 -3.07 -7.30
C GLY A 63 11.68 -4.15 -6.50
N ALA A 64 10.41 -3.96 -6.14
CA ALA A 64 9.63 -5.03 -5.52
C ALA A 64 9.57 -6.24 -6.45
N ARG A 65 9.78 -7.43 -5.88
CA ARG A 65 9.76 -8.69 -6.62
C ARG A 65 8.34 -9.13 -6.98
N GLU A 66 7.40 -8.89 -6.06
CA GLU A 66 6.01 -9.29 -6.20
C GLU A 66 5.12 -8.29 -5.46
N VAL A 67 3.99 -7.95 -6.06
CA VAL A 67 2.96 -7.15 -5.38
C VAL A 67 1.60 -7.82 -5.54
N ILE A 68 0.87 -7.92 -4.44
CA ILE A 68 -0.52 -8.34 -4.42
C ILE A 68 -1.38 -7.10 -4.15
N PHE A 69 -2.32 -6.85 -5.05
CA PHE A 69 -3.28 -5.74 -4.96
C PHE A 69 -4.63 -6.28 -4.51
N VAL A 70 -5.24 -5.67 -3.52
CA VAL A 70 -6.57 -6.02 -3.04
C VAL A 70 -7.48 -4.80 -3.11
N ASP A 71 -8.65 -4.96 -3.68
CA ASP A 71 -9.71 -3.95 -3.62
C ASP A 71 -11.07 -4.64 -3.78
N LYS A 72 -12.06 -4.22 -3.02
CA LYS A 72 -13.42 -4.79 -3.13
C LYS A 72 -14.16 -4.28 -4.36
N GLU A 73 -13.77 -3.12 -4.89
CA GLU A 73 -14.43 -2.49 -6.03
C GLU A 73 -13.91 -3.05 -7.35
N TYR A 74 -14.81 -3.60 -8.15
CA TYR A 74 -14.47 -4.17 -9.46
C TYR A 74 -13.77 -3.15 -10.37
N MET A 75 -14.26 -1.89 -10.38
CA MET A 75 -13.68 -0.85 -11.24
C MET A 75 -12.27 -0.47 -10.81
N ALA A 76 -11.97 -0.52 -9.51
CA ALA A 76 -10.61 -0.33 -9.02
C ALA A 76 -9.68 -1.42 -9.55
N CYS A 77 -10.08 -2.67 -9.44
CA CYS A 77 -9.30 -3.81 -9.94
C CYS A 77 -9.09 -3.75 -11.46
N LYS A 78 -10.11 -3.32 -12.20
CA LYS A 78 -10.02 -3.10 -13.65
C LYS A 78 -8.99 -2.01 -13.97
N THR A 79 -8.97 -0.93 -13.20
CA THR A 79 -8.01 0.16 -13.35
C THR A 79 -6.59 -0.31 -13.05
N ILE A 80 -6.39 -1.08 -11.99
CA ILE A 80 -5.08 -1.68 -11.66
C ILE A 80 -4.58 -2.53 -12.82
N LYS A 81 -5.42 -3.38 -13.36
CA LYS A 81 -5.07 -4.24 -14.49
C LYS A 81 -4.64 -3.40 -15.71
N SER A 82 -5.40 -2.36 -16.03
CA SER A 82 -5.07 -1.44 -17.11
C SER A 82 -3.72 -0.76 -16.90
N ASN A 83 -3.45 -0.30 -15.67
CA ASN A 83 -2.18 0.33 -15.33
C ASN A 83 -1.01 -0.65 -15.43
N LEU A 84 -1.17 -1.87 -14.96
CA LEU A 84 -0.14 -2.91 -15.06
C LEU A 84 0.15 -3.29 -16.52
N ASN A 85 -0.87 -3.34 -17.36
CA ASN A 85 -0.71 -3.68 -18.79
C ASN A 85 0.12 -2.64 -19.56
N MET A 86 0.24 -1.42 -19.06
CA MET A 86 1.10 -0.39 -19.66
C MET A 86 2.58 -0.58 -19.32
N LEU A 87 2.90 -1.47 -18.42
CA LEU A 87 4.27 -1.77 -18.00
C LEU A 87 4.80 -2.97 -18.80
N GLU A 88 5.66 -3.77 -18.20
CA GLU A 88 6.19 -4.97 -18.86
C GLU A 88 5.25 -6.17 -18.75
N SER A 89 5.34 -7.11 -19.67
CA SER A 89 4.48 -8.31 -19.69
C SER A 89 4.80 -9.33 -18.61
N ASN A 90 5.97 -9.27 -18.01
CA ASN A 90 6.47 -10.26 -17.04
C ASN A 90 6.42 -9.78 -15.58
N ILE A 91 5.58 -8.80 -15.27
CA ILE A 91 5.44 -8.27 -13.91
C ILE A 91 4.75 -9.31 -13.03
N ASN A 92 5.35 -9.60 -11.88
CA ASN A 92 4.76 -10.49 -10.88
C ASN A 92 3.78 -9.70 -9.99
N ALA A 93 2.54 -9.62 -10.44
CA ALA A 93 1.46 -8.93 -9.76
C ALA A 93 0.19 -9.77 -9.78
N THR A 94 -0.50 -9.80 -8.65
CA THR A 94 -1.78 -10.47 -8.49
C THR A 94 -2.84 -9.46 -8.04
N ILE A 95 -4.03 -9.52 -8.63
CA ILE A 95 -5.14 -8.65 -8.27
C ILE A 95 -6.25 -9.50 -7.64
N LEU A 96 -6.64 -9.18 -6.41
CA LEU A 96 -7.72 -9.84 -5.70
C LEU A 96 -8.89 -8.87 -5.53
N ASN A 97 -9.99 -9.13 -6.25
CA ASN A 97 -11.21 -8.36 -6.13
C ASN A 97 -12.06 -8.96 -5.01
N MET A 98 -11.80 -8.53 -3.80
CA MET A 98 -12.48 -9.08 -2.62
C MET A 98 -12.32 -8.17 -1.41
N ASP A 99 -13.09 -8.45 -0.35
CA ASP A 99 -12.99 -7.79 0.93
C ASP A 99 -11.60 -7.96 1.56
N TYR A 100 -11.10 -6.91 2.21
CA TYR A 100 -9.76 -6.88 2.79
C TYR A 100 -9.52 -7.95 3.86
N LEU A 101 -10.50 -8.23 4.73
CA LEU A 101 -10.34 -9.26 5.76
C LEU A 101 -10.33 -10.66 5.16
N LYS A 102 -11.20 -10.90 4.17
CA LYS A 102 -11.20 -12.17 3.43
C LYS A 102 -9.91 -12.36 2.66
N ALA A 103 -9.36 -11.28 2.10
CA ALA A 103 -8.07 -11.33 1.40
C ALA A 103 -6.93 -11.72 2.35
N LEU A 104 -6.90 -11.16 3.55
CA LEU A 104 -5.88 -11.51 4.55
C LEU A 104 -5.95 -13.00 4.94
N ASP A 105 -7.16 -13.53 5.14
CA ASP A 105 -7.35 -14.96 5.40
C ASP A 105 -6.86 -15.82 4.23
N LYS A 106 -7.18 -15.41 3.00
CA LYS A 106 -6.75 -16.14 1.79
C LYS A 106 -5.24 -16.13 1.61
N LEU A 107 -4.58 -15.04 1.97
CA LEU A 107 -3.13 -14.88 1.80
C LEU A 107 -2.30 -15.64 2.84
N TYR A 108 -2.89 -15.98 3.98
CA TYR A 108 -2.22 -16.78 4.99
C TYR A 108 -1.72 -18.12 4.40
N PRO A 109 -0.50 -18.55 4.67
CA PRO A 109 0.53 -18.03 5.58
C PRO A 109 1.64 -17.20 4.90
N LYS A 110 1.36 -16.55 3.79
CA LYS A 110 2.34 -15.75 3.05
C LYS A 110 2.83 -14.57 3.88
N LYS A 111 4.14 -14.31 3.85
CA LYS A 111 4.76 -13.19 4.55
C LYS A 111 5.03 -12.03 3.60
N PHE A 112 4.85 -10.81 4.09
CA PHE A 112 5.08 -9.59 3.32
C PHE A 112 6.17 -8.73 3.94
N ASP A 113 7.05 -8.22 3.10
CA ASP A 113 8.08 -7.26 3.51
C ASP A 113 7.49 -5.88 3.75
N ILE A 114 6.50 -5.48 2.94
CA ILE A 114 5.79 -4.21 3.06
C ILE A 114 4.30 -4.45 2.88
N ILE A 115 3.51 -3.91 3.82
CA ILE A 115 2.05 -3.86 3.69
C ILE A 115 1.63 -2.40 3.69
N PHE A 116 0.95 -1.97 2.61
CA PHE A 116 0.37 -0.63 2.50
C PHE A 116 -1.09 -0.66 2.95
N LEU A 117 -1.45 0.23 3.86
CA LEU A 117 -2.81 0.40 4.39
C LEU A 117 -3.28 1.84 4.17
N ASP A 118 -4.09 2.05 3.15
CA ASP A 118 -4.69 3.36 2.82
C ASP A 118 -6.20 3.21 2.62
N PRO A 119 -6.95 2.85 3.70
CA PRO A 119 -8.38 2.63 3.60
C PRO A 119 -9.17 3.93 3.56
N PRO A 120 -10.48 3.88 3.23
CA PRO A 120 -11.36 5.04 3.36
C PRO A 120 -11.36 5.62 4.78
N TYR A 121 -11.45 6.95 4.88
CA TYR A 121 -11.49 7.64 6.17
C TYR A 121 -12.74 7.29 6.99
N LYS A 122 -12.65 7.49 8.30
CA LYS A 122 -13.75 7.31 9.26
C LYS A 122 -14.32 5.90 9.26
N THR A 123 -13.46 4.91 9.06
CA THR A 123 -13.81 3.49 9.17
C THR A 123 -12.96 2.84 10.25
N ASP A 124 -13.33 1.64 10.66
CA ASP A 124 -12.53 0.82 11.57
C ASP A 124 -11.55 -0.11 10.83
N TYR A 125 -11.36 0.11 9.55
CA TYR A 125 -10.57 -0.78 8.67
C TYR A 125 -9.10 -0.86 9.05
N LEU A 126 -8.49 0.26 9.47
CA LEU A 126 -7.09 0.25 9.91
C LEU A 126 -6.90 -0.63 11.14
N SER A 127 -7.71 -0.42 12.19
CA SER A 127 -7.62 -1.21 13.42
C SER A 127 -7.86 -2.70 13.20
N LYS A 128 -8.86 -3.03 12.40
CA LYS A 128 -9.17 -4.42 12.04
C LYS A 128 -8.06 -5.05 11.19
N SER A 129 -7.50 -4.30 10.23
CA SER A 129 -6.38 -4.77 9.42
C SER A 129 -5.16 -5.07 10.28
N LEU A 130 -4.77 -4.14 11.14
CA LEU A 130 -3.60 -4.28 12.01
C LEU A 130 -3.73 -5.49 12.93
N LYS A 131 -4.91 -5.67 13.52
CA LYS A 131 -5.17 -6.85 14.37
C LYS A 131 -5.08 -8.15 13.59
N LYS A 132 -5.72 -8.23 12.43
CA LYS A 132 -5.73 -9.44 11.59
C LYS A 132 -4.34 -9.81 11.08
N ILE A 133 -3.59 -8.82 10.62
CA ILE A 133 -2.20 -9.00 10.17
C ILE A 133 -1.35 -9.59 11.30
N SER A 134 -1.52 -9.11 12.53
CA SER A 134 -0.82 -9.63 13.70
C SER A 134 -1.24 -11.06 14.04
N GLU A 135 -2.56 -11.31 14.09
CA GLU A 135 -3.10 -12.65 14.40
C GLU A 135 -2.62 -13.71 13.42
N LEU A 136 -2.59 -13.39 12.12
CA LEU A 136 -2.15 -14.30 11.07
C LEU A 136 -0.63 -14.28 10.85
N ASN A 137 0.07 -13.40 11.55
CA ASN A 137 1.53 -13.25 11.44
C ASN A 137 2.01 -13.06 9.98
N LEU A 138 1.39 -12.13 9.27
CA LEU A 138 1.67 -11.89 7.85
C LEU A 138 2.81 -10.91 7.59
N LEU A 139 3.25 -10.15 8.60
CA LEU A 139 4.26 -9.11 8.44
C LEU A 139 5.67 -9.63 8.72
N LYS A 140 6.57 -9.41 7.76
CA LYS A 140 8.01 -9.65 7.91
C LYS A 140 8.79 -8.35 8.14
N GLY A 141 8.42 -7.26 7.48
CA GLY A 141 9.12 -5.97 7.50
C GLY A 141 8.30 -4.84 8.13
N ILE A 142 7.73 -3.99 7.29
CA ILE A 142 7.04 -2.79 7.73
C ILE A 142 5.60 -2.69 7.21
N ILE A 143 4.78 -1.98 7.98
CA ILE A 143 3.47 -1.50 7.52
C ILE A 143 3.60 0.00 7.27
N VAL A 144 3.09 0.44 6.12
CA VAL A 144 2.93 1.86 5.79
C VAL A 144 1.44 2.16 5.83
N LEU A 145 1.02 3.03 6.73
CA LEU A 145 -0.39 3.39 6.82
C LEU A 145 -0.60 4.90 6.72
N GLU A 146 -1.74 5.28 6.17
CA GLU A 146 -2.21 6.65 6.10
C GLU A 146 -3.44 6.80 7.00
N SER A 147 -3.44 7.82 7.85
CA SER A 147 -4.55 8.15 8.74
C SER A 147 -4.73 9.67 8.82
N ASP A 148 -5.91 10.12 9.27
CA ASP A 148 -6.12 11.52 9.59
C ASP A 148 -5.81 11.83 11.07
N ASP A 149 -5.85 13.10 11.44
CA ASP A 149 -5.53 13.57 12.81
C ASP A 149 -6.48 13.03 13.89
N LEU A 150 -7.67 12.61 13.49
CA LEU A 150 -8.75 12.24 14.41
C LEU A 150 -8.73 10.76 14.75
N GLU A 151 -7.97 9.95 14.01
CA GLU A 151 -7.92 8.50 14.25
C GLU A 151 -6.93 8.15 15.35
N LYS A 152 -7.46 7.70 16.48
CA LYS A 152 -6.66 7.05 17.51
C LYS A 152 -6.52 5.58 17.15
N LEU A 153 -5.38 5.24 16.57
CA LEU A 153 -5.08 3.85 16.24
C LEU A 153 -4.52 3.12 17.46
N GLU A 154 -5.18 2.06 17.85
CA GLU A 154 -4.69 1.14 18.87
C GLU A 154 -3.79 0.10 18.18
N PHE A 155 -2.49 0.34 18.18
CA PHE A 155 -1.52 -0.59 17.59
C PHE A 155 -0.37 -0.98 18.52
N SER A 156 -0.26 -0.33 19.67
CA SER A 156 0.89 -0.46 20.59
C SER A 156 1.08 -1.87 21.16
N ASP A 157 0.04 -2.69 21.17
CA ASP A 157 0.14 -4.08 21.65
C ASP A 157 0.85 -4.99 20.65
N TYR A 158 0.78 -4.67 19.36
CA TYR A 158 1.28 -5.53 18.28
C TYR A 158 2.46 -4.93 17.52
N TYR A 159 2.51 -3.63 17.42
CA TYR A 159 3.45 -2.90 16.58
C TYR A 159 4.12 -1.77 17.33
N GLU A 160 5.33 -1.42 16.91
CA GLU A 160 5.99 -0.19 17.35
C GLU A 160 6.16 0.76 16.16
N GLU A 161 6.07 2.05 16.43
CA GLU A 161 6.21 3.09 15.43
C GLU A 161 7.69 3.31 15.10
N VAL A 162 8.03 3.20 13.80
CA VAL A 162 9.37 3.50 13.30
C VAL A 162 9.48 4.99 12.97
N LYS A 163 8.45 5.52 12.29
CA LYS A 163 8.43 6.92 11.88
C LYS A 163 7.01 7.38 11.61
N THR A 164 6.72 8.64 11.94
CA THR A 164 5.48 9.31 11.57
C THR A 164 5.79 10.65 10.94
N LYS A 165 5.14 10.95 9.82
CA LYS A 165 5.26 12.22 9.13
C LYS A 165 3.88 12.80 8.86
N LYS A 166 3.73 14.10 9.11
CA LYS A 166 2.49 14.83 8.86
C LYS A 166 2.55 15.51 7.49
N TYR A 167 1.48 15.35 6.71
CA TYR A 167 1.30 16.02 5.42
C TYR A 167 -0.09 16.67 5.40
N GLY A 168 -0.15 17.99 5.65
CA GLY A 168 -1.42 18.69 5.80
C GLY A 168 -2.20 18.17 7.01
N ASP A 169 -3.38 17.61 6.78
CA ASP A 169 -4.24 17.01 7.80
C ASP A 169 -4.10 15.47 7.86
N LYS A 170 -3.11 14.92 7.17
CA LYS A 170 -2.87 13.46 7.10
C LYS A 170 -1.56 13.08 7.74
N TYR A 171 -1.53 11.87 8.31
CA TYR A 171 -0.31 11.25 8.83
C TYR A 171 0.03 10.01 8.03
N ILE A 172 1.31 9.88 7.68
CA ILE A 172 1.86 8.61 7.20
C ILE A 172 2.70 8.03 8.33
N ARG A 173 2.35 6.82 8.75
CA ARG A 173 3.02 6.10 9.82
C ARG A 173 3.67 4.84 9.28
N ILE A 174 4.88 4.59 9.73
CA ILE A 174 5.62 3.37 9.42
C ILE A 174 5.71 2.58 10.72
N LEU A 175 5.19 1.37 10.69
CA LEU A 175 5.15 0.46 11.83
C LEU A 175 5.97 -0.79 11.53
N LYS A 176 6.53 -1.38 12.56
CA LYS A 176 7.11 -2.72 12.50
C LYS A 176 6.54 -3.60 13.61
N LYS A 177 6.71 -4.90 13.47
CA LYS A 177 6.28 -5.85 14.48
C LYS A 177 7.03 -5.60 15.79
N LYS A 178 6.29 -5.62 16.89
CA LYS A 178 6.85 -5.50 18.23
C LYS A 178 7.52 -6.81 18.64
N ASP A 179 8.70 -6.70 19.17
CA ASP A 179 9.47 -7.85 19.67
C ASP A 179 8.84 -8.47 20.95
#